data_dc18dcaa83f667655d01bd8d9b9c9911
#
_entry.id   dc18dcaa83f667655d01bd8d9b9c9911
#
_cell.length_a   1.000
_cell.length_b   1.000
_cell.length_c   1.000
_cell.angle_alpha   90.00
_cell.angle_beta   90.00
_cell.angle_gamma   90.00
#
_symmetry.space_group_name_H-M   'P 1'
#
loop_
_entity.id
_entity.type
_entity.pdbx_description
1 polymer ?
#
loop_
_entity_poly.entity_id
_entity_poly.type
_entity_poly.pdbx_seq_one_letter_code
_entity_poly.pdbx_strand_id
1 'polypeptide(L)'
;MSALLTPLAQLDINSRRGGTCVSENGFCPEWIVDNLDRYVEPLLQHIALTTVAVAAGFAISFALALLAHHRRWLTAPITAATSVIYTIPSVALFLILVPVTGLSFWTAIIALVAYTQVFLFRNMINGLVNVPEEVKDAAHGMGLTDRQVLWRVEMPLAVPEILAGLRIATTSTVNLATLAFFAGAGGLGAQIFQDITFRSNVVVAGGLAILLAVQYDLAILRVQRRMTPWRRAAAT
;
A
#
# COMPACT_ATOMS: atom_id res chain seq x y z
N MET A 1 -36.85 -40.07 11.71
CA MET A 1 -36.24 -40.50 10.42
C MET A 1 -35.40 -39.41 9.80
N SER A 2 -34.95 -38.39 10.57
CA SER A 2 -34.15 -37.25 10.06
C SER A 2 -32.69 -37.18 10.56
N ALA A 3 -32.25 -38.13 11.37
CA ALA A 3 -30.88 -38.05 11.99
C ALA A 3 -29.78 -38.86 11.26
N LEU A 4 -30.13 -39.55 10.15
CA LEU A 4 -29.18 -40.41 9.42
C LEU A 4 -28.68 -39.85 8.09
N LEU A 5 -29.12 -38.64 7.68
CA LEU A 5 -28.71 -38.02 6.42
C LEU A 5 -27.57 -37.01 6.54
N THR A 6 -27.20 -36.59 7.77
CA THR A 6 -26.18 -35.57 8.01
C THR A 6 -24.74 -36.02 7.79
N PRO A 7 -24.34 -37.29 8.07
CA PRO A 7 -22.95 -37.70 7.83
C PRO A 7 -22.59 -37.91 6.36
N LEU A 8 -23.55 -38.26 5.49
CA LEU A 8 -23.27 -38.55 4.08
C LEU A 8 -23.08 -37.30 3.26
N ALA A 9 -23.75 -36.20 3.59
CA ALA A 9 -23.54 -34.92 2.90
C ALA A 9 -22.17 -34.28 3.23
N GLN A 10 -21.67 -34.48 4.45
CA GLN A 10 -20.34 -34.03 4.84
C GLN A 10 -19.22 -34.88 4.23
N LEU A 11 -19.45 -36.18 4.05
CA LEU A 11 -18.50 -37.09 3.38
C LEU A 11 -18.33 -36.74 1.88
N ASP A 12 -19.40 -36.29 1.21
CA ASP A 12 -19.36 -35.97 -0.21
C ASP A 12 -18.67 -34.61 -0.51
N ILE A 13 -18.73 -33.66 0.42
CA ILE A 13 -18.01 -32.39 0.34
C ILE A 13 -16.50 -32.57 0.53
N ASN A 14 -16.08 -33.49 1.39
CA ASN A 14 -14.66 -33.80 1.62
C ASN A 14 -14.03 -34.62 0.49
N SER A 15 -14.78 -35.51 -0.16
CA SER A 15 -14.29 -36.30 -1.30
C SER A 15 -14.06 -35.45 -2.57
N ARG A 16 -14.77 -34.32 -2.73
CA ARG A 16 -14.55 -33.35 -3.81
C ARG A 16 -13.32 -32.44 -3.60
N ARG A 17 -12.76 -32.40 -2.39
CA ARG A 17 -11.57 -31.59 -2.09
C ARG A 17 -10.24 -32.27 -2.33
N GLY A 18 -10.22 -33.54 -2.80
CA GLY A 18 -9.04 -34.29 -3.27
C GLY A 18 -7.96 -34.51 -2.21
N GLY A 19 -7.75 -35.77 -1.83
CA GLY A 19 -6.58 -36.24 -1.09
C GLY A 19 -6.57 -35.97 0.43
N THR A 20 -5.85 -36.80 1.17
CA THR A 20 -5.61 -36.70 2.61
C THR A 20 -4.99 -35.36 3.03
N CYS A 21 -4.09 -34.81 2.19
CA CYS A 21 -3.42 -33.52 2.42
C CYS A 21 -4.41 -32.36 2.59
N VAL A 22 -5.46 -32.27 1.75
CA VAL A 22 -6.45 -31.19 1.82
C VAL A 22 -7.39 -31.35 3.02
N SER A 23 -7.75 -32.59 3.35
CA SER A 23 -8.60 -32.87 4.53
C SER A 23 -7.87 -32.59 5.85
N GLU A 24 -6.54 -32.69 5.86
CA GLU A 24 -5.68 -32.37 7.01
C GLU A 24 -5.24 -30.91 7.06
N ASN A 25 -5.74 -30.05 6.15
CA ASN A 25 -5.33 -28.65 6.02
C ASN A 25 -3.80 -28.46 5.82
N GLY A 26 -3.16 -29.43 5.15
CA GLY A 26 -1.73 -29.47 4.92
C GLY A 26 -1.22 -28.49 3.85
N PHE A 27 0.07 -28.59 3.58
CA PHE A 27 0.68 -27.92 2.42
C PHE A 27 0.66 -28.90 1.23
N CYS A 28 -0.19 -28.64 0.24
CA CYS A 28 -0.51 -29.52 -0.88
C CYS A 28 -0.08 -28.90 -2.23
N PRO A 29 1.13 -29.20 -2.73
CA PRO A 29 1.65 -28.60 -3.96
C PRO A 29 0.76 -28.88 -5.19
N GLU A 30 0.27 -30.10 -5.35
CA GLU A 30 -0.62 -30.49 -6.45
C GLU A 30 -1.91 -29.65 -6.47
N TRP A 31 -2.53 -29.48 -5.29
CA TRP A 31 -3.71 -28.65 -5.17
C TRP A 31 -3.42 -27.19 -5.53
N ILE A 32 -2.23 -26.67 -5.19
CA ILE A 32 -1.84 -25.29 -5.52
C ILE A 32 -1.82 -25.10 -7.03
N VAL A 33 -1.17 -26.04 -7.77
CA VAL A 33 -1.06 -25.96 -9.23
C VAL A 33 -2.43 -26.03 -9.90
N ASP A 34 -3.30 -26.90 -9.42
CA ASP A 34 -4.66 -27.11 -9.97
C ASP A 34 -5.62 -25.95 -9.65
N ASN A 35 -5.28 -25.07 -8.71
CA ASN A 35 -6.16 -23.98 -8.24
C ASN A 35 -5.53 -22.59 -8.32
N LEU A 36 -4.52 -22.39 -9.16
CA LEU A 36 -3.87 -21.08 -9.32
C LEU A 36 -4.82 -20.00 -9.85
N ASP A 37 -5.79 -20.37 -10.65
CA ASP A 37 -6.81 -19.48 -11.21
C ASP A 37 -7.62 -18.75 -10.13
N ARG A 38 -7.84 -19.37 -8.97
CA ARG A 38 -8.55 -18.79 -7.82
C ARG A 38 -7.91 -17.52 -7.26
N TYR A 39 -6.61 -17.33 -7.50
CA TYR A 39 -5.86 -16.20 -6.98
C TYR A 39 -5.79 -15.01 -7.95
N VAL A 40 -6.19 -15.20 -9.21
CA VAL A 40 -6.08 -14.16 -10.25
C VAL A 40 -6.95 -12.95 -9.91
N GLU A 41 -8.23 -13.16 -9.64
CA GLU A 41 -9.15 -12.07 -9.30
C GLU A 41 -8.78 -11.38 -7.99
N PRO A 42 -8.53 -12.10 -6.87
CA PRO A 42 -8.03 -11.49 -5.63
C PRO A 42 -6.74 -10.71 -5.80
N LEU A 43 -5.81 -11.18 -6.63
CA LEU A 43 -4.57 -10.48 -6.94
C LEU A 43 -4.82 -9.17 -7.69
N LEU A 44 -5.67 -9.20 -8.72
CA LEU A 44 -6.04 -7.99 -9.47
C LEU A 44 -6.74 -6.95 -8.59
N GLN A 45 -7.67 -7.40 -7.72
CA GLN A 45 -8.31 -6.53 -6.73
C GLN A 45 -7.29 -5.93 -5.77
N HIS A 46 -6.31 -6.71 -5.31
CA HIS A 46 -5.26 -6.25 -4.42
C HIS A 46 -4.33 -5.22 -5.08
N ILE A 47 -3.98 -5.44 -6.35
CA ILE A 47 -3.24 -4.48 -7.17
C ILE A 47 -4.03 -3.18 -7.32
N ALA A 48 -5.33 -3.27 -7.63
CA ALA A 48 -6.19 -2.10 -7.78
C ALA A 48 -6.30 -1.31 -6.47
N LEU A 49 -6.55 -1.98 -5.34
CA LEU A 49 -6.59 -1.36 -4.00
C LEU A 49 -5.29 -0.59 -3.71
N THR A 50 -4.15 -1.25 -3.90
CA THR A 50 -2.84 -0.65 -3.62
C THR A 50 -2.56 0.53 -4.55
N THR A 51 -2.72 0.34 -5.87
CA THR A 51 -2.39 1.36 -6.86
C THR A 51 -3.26 2.61 -6.71
N VAL A 52 -4.58 2.42 -6.57
CA VAL A 52 -5.53 3.55 -6.43
C VAL A 52 -5.30 4.29 -5.12
N ALA A 53 -5.11 3.57 -4.01
CA ALA A 53 -4.87 4.20 -2.71
C ALA A 53 -3.55 4.99 -2.69
N VAL A 54 -2.47 4.42 -3.22
CA VAL A 54 -1.16 5.07 -3.26
C VAL A 54 -1.17 6.27 -4.21
N ALA A 55 -1.81 6.15 -5.39
CA ALA A 55 -1.90 7.25 -6.35
C ALA A 55 -2.71 8.43 -5.78
N ALA A 56 -3.88 8.16 -5.19
CA ALA A 56 -4.70 9.18 -4.54
C ALA A 56 -3.97 9.78 -3.33
N GLY A 57 -3.36 8.95 -2.49
CA GLY A 57 -2.56 9.39 -1.35
C GLY A 57 -1.39 10.26 -1.76
N PHE A 58 -0.68 9.90 -2.84
CA PHE A 58 0.41 10.68 -3.39
C PHE A 58 -0.06 12.08 -3.86
N ALA A 59 -1.16 12.13 -4.61
CA ALA A 59 -1.70 13.40 -5.09
C ALA A 59 -2.10 14.33 -3.93
N ILE A 60 -2.77 13.81 -2.91
CA ILE A 60 -3.16 14.56 -1.72
C ILE A 60 -1.94 15.02 -0.93
N SER A 61 -1.00 14.11 -0.63
CA SER A 61 0.23 14.45 0.10
C SER A 61 1.08 15.46 -0.64
N PHE A 62 1.15 15.38 -1.97
CA PHE A 62 1.88 16.31 -2.80
C PHE A 62 1.28 17.73 -2.74
N ALA A 63 -0.04 17.83 -2.86
CA ALA A 63 -0.74 19.11 -2.71
C ALA A 63 -0.55 19.70 -1.29
N LEU A 64 -0.66 18.86 -0.26
CA LEU A 64 -0.44 19.28 1.14
C LEU A 64 1.02 19.70 1.38
N ALA A 65 2.00 19.00 0.82
CA ALA A 65 3.42 19.33 0.95
C ALA A 65 3.76 20.66 0.27
N LEU A 66 3.23 20.91 -0.93
CA LEU A 66 3.37 22.22 -1.59
C LEU A 66 2.72 23.35 -0.79
N LEU A 67 1.54 23.12 -0.23
CA LEU A 67 0.86 24.10 0.62
C LEU A 67 1.67 24.38 1.89
N ALA A 68 2.16 23.34 2.56
CA ALA A 68 2.98 23.46 3.76
C ALA A 68 4.36 24.08 3.47
N HIS A 69 4.93 23.85 2.29
CA HIS A 69 6.15 24.50 1.84
C HIS A 69 5.99 26.02 1.72
N HIS A 70 4.87 26.48 1.15
CA HIS A 70 4.53 27.90 1.07
C HIS A 70 4.10 28.51 2.41
N ARG A 71 3.50 27.70 3.30
CA ARG A 71 2.98 28.12 4.61
C ARG A 71 3.55 27.23 5.70
N ARG A 72 4.79 27.46 6.10
CA ARG A 72 5.57 26.62 7.03
C ARG A 72 4.84 26.26 8.34
N TRP A 73 3.95 27.13 8.83
CA TRP A 73 3.14 26.84 10.02
C TRP A 73 2.18 25.65 9.87
N LEU A 74 1.82 25.27 8.63
CA LEU A 74 0.96 24.10 8.35
C LEU A 74 1.68 22.78 8.52
N THR A 75 3.01 22.76 8.47
CA THR A 75 3.79 21.51 8.56
C THR A 75 3.51 20.75 9.86
N ALA A 76 3.55 21.44 11.00
CA ALA A 76 3.33 20.81 12.30
C ALA A 76 1.92 20.23 12.47
N PRO A 77 0.81 20.99 12.21
CA PRO A 77 -0.53 20.43 12.36
C PRO A 77 -0.85 19.32 11.37
N ILE A 78 -0.37 19.38 10.11
CA ILE A 78 -0.58 18.30 9.14
C ILE A 78 0.19 17.05 9.58
N THR A 79 1.45 17.19 10.00
CA THR A 79 2.25 16.06 10.52
C THR A 79 1.57 15.44 11.76
N ALA A 80 1.06 16.24 12.66
CA ALA A 80 0.34 15.76 13.85
C ALA A 80 -0.93 15.01 13.45
N ALA A 81 -1.75 15.58 12.57
CA ALA A 81 -3.00 14.97 12.11
C ALA A 81 -2.76 13.62 11.41
N THR A 82 -1.80 13.55 10.48
CA THR A 82 -1.46 12.30 9.79
C THR A 82 -0.89 11.25 10.75
N SER A 83 -0.12 11.66 11.76
CA SER A 83 0.40 10.76 12.78
C SER A 83 -0.71 10.22 13.68
N VAL A 84 -1.65 11.06 14.11
CA VAL A 84 -2.80 10.63 14.94
C VAL A 84 -3.65 9.61 14.15
N ILE A 85 -3.96 9.87 12.88
CA ILE A 85 -4.70 8.93 12.04
C ILE A 85 -3.97 7.58 11.98
N TYR A 86 -2.65 7.59 11.84
CA TYR A 86 -1.85 6.36 11.77
C TYR A 86 -1.81 5.57 13.09
N THR A 87 -2.10 6.19 14.23
CA THR A 87 -2.19 5.47 15.52
C THR A 87 -3.49 4.67 15.69
N ILE A 88 -4.52 4.97 14.88
CA ILE A 88 -5.77 4.22 14.91
C ILE A 88 -5.47 2.79 14.41
N PRO A 89 -5.88 1.73 15.14
CA PRO A 89 -5.73 0.36 14.63
C PRO A 89 -6.40 0.19 13.27
N SER A 90 -5.68 -0.43 12.30
CA SER A 90 -6.14 -0.48 10.90
C SER A 90 -7.53 -1.12 10.74
N VAL A 91 -7.78 -2.22 11.42
CA VAL A 91 -9.11 -2.86 11.40
C VAL A 91 -10.18 -1.93 11.96
N ALA A 92 -9.86 -1.16 13.01
CA ALA A 92 -10.80 -0.22 13.59
C ALA A 92 -11.15 0.91 12.59
N LEU A 93 -10.16 1.45 11.86
CA LEU A 93 -10.43 2.50 10.88
C LEU A 93 -11.32 1.99 9.73
N PHE A 94 -11.07 0.77 9.21
CA PHE A 94 -11.96 0.17 8.22
C PHE A 94 -13.41 0.07 8.75
N LEU A 95 -13.59 -0.45 9.96
CA LEU A 95 -14.91 -0.66 10.53
C LEU A 95 -15.62 0.65 10.91
N ILE A 96 -14.92 1.68 11.36
CA ILE A 96 -15.49 3.00 11.68
C ILE A 96 -16.06 3.67 10.41
N LEU A 97 -15.48 3.44 9.25
CA LEU A 97 -15.96 4.01 8.00
C LEU A 97 -17.21 3.29 7.45
N VAL A 98 -17.38 2.00 7.72
CA VAL A 98 -18.49 1.18 7.19
C VAL A 98 -19.89 1.77 7.47
N PRO A 99 -20.24 2.28 8.66
CA PRO A 99 -21.55 2.87 8.89
C PRO A 99 -21.87 4.10 8.02
N VAL A 100 -20.84 4.80 7.52
CA VAL A 100 -20.99 6.02 6.73
C VAL A 100 -20.92 5.73 5.23
N THR A 101 -20.00 4.85 4.81
CA THR A 101 -19.70 4.61 3.40
C THR A 101 -20.13 3.24 2.88
N GLY A 102 -20.66 2.39 3.77
CA GLY A 102 -21.06 1.01 3.47
C GLY A 102 -19.85 0.07 3.31
N LEU A 103 -20.13 -1.22 3.10
CA LEU A 103 -19.12 -2.20 2.73
C LEU A 103 -18.79 -2.05 1.24
N SER A 104 -17.63 -1.52 0.91
CA SER A 104 -17.27 -1.26 -0.47
C SER A 104 -15.77 -1.13 -0.69
N PHE A 105 -15.37 -1.27 -1.96
CA PHE A 105 -14.00 -0.94 -2.42
C PHE A 105 -13.59 0.49 -2.01
N TRP A 106 -14.50 1.47 -2.13
CA TRP A 106 -14.19 2.87 -1.82
C TRP A 106 -13.98 3.12 -0.33
N THR A 107 -14.68 2.41 0.54
CA THR A 107 -14.45 2.44 1.99
C THR A 107 -13.01 2.04 2.33
N ALA A 108 -12.54 0.96 1.71
CA ALA A 108 -11.17 0.52 1.86
C ALA A 108 -10.17 1.55 1.30
N ILE A 109 -10.45 2.14 0.13
CA ILE A 109 -9.59 3.17 -0.46
C ILE A 109 -9.45 4.38 0.47
N ILE A 110 -10.54 4.88 1.05
CA ILE A 110 -10.50 6.02 1.99
C ILE A 110 -9.58 5.72 3.18
N ALA A 111 -9.73 4.54 3.80
CA ALA A 111 -8.88 4.13 4.91
C ALA A 111 -7.40 4.01 4.50
N LEU A 112 -7.12 3.34 3.38
CA LEU A 112 -5.76 3.16 2.87
C LEU A 112 -5.10 4.49 2.52
N VAL A 113 -5.83 5.40 1.86
CA VAL A 113 -5.34 6.76 1.55
C VAL A 113 -4.99 7.50 2.83
N ALA A 114 -5.83 7.42 3.87
CA ALA A 114 -5.56 8.07 5.15
C ALA A 114 -4.24 7.56 5.78
N TYR A 115 -3.97 6.26 5.72
CA TYR A 115 -2.71 5.68 6.23
C TYR A 115 -1.49 6.05 5.40
N THR A 116 -1.60 6.24 4.08
CA THR A 116 -0.45 6.62 3.25
C THR A 116 0.09 8.01 3.59
N GLN A 117 -0.78 8.90 4.12
CA GLN A 117 -0.42 10.31 4.37
C GLN A 117 0.79 10.47 5.29
N VAL A 118 0.91 9.66 6.34
CA VAL A 118 2.01 9.78 7.31
C VAL A 118 3.38 9.56 6.65
N PHE A 119 3.46 8.63 5.71
CA PHE A 119 4.71 8.36 5.00
C PHE A 119 4.96 9.36 3.88
N LEU A 120 3.94 9.61 3.04
CA LEU A 120 4.08 10.44 1.86
C LEU A 120 4.30 11.91 2.23
N PHE A 121 3.44 12.49 3.07
CA PHE A 121 3.56 13.89 3.45
C PHE A 121 4.90 14.16 4.15
N ARG A 122 5.27 13.33 5.14
CA ARG A 122 6.52 13.53 5.90
C ARG A 122 7.76 13.47 5.02
N ASN A 123 7.84 12.49 4.10
CA ASN A 123 9.01 12.39 3.22
C ASN A 123 9.02 13.50 2.15
N MET A 124 7.87 13.93 1.65
CA MET A 124 7.78 15.04 0.70
C MET A 124 8.23 16.36 1.33
N ILE A 125 7.71 16.68 2.51
CA ILE A 125 8.08 17.94 3.18
C ILE A 125 9.55 17.93 3.63
N ASN A 126 10.04 16.79 4.13
CA ASN A 126 11.46 16.64 4.48
C ASN A 126 12.35 16.80 3.25
N GLY A 127 11.99 16.21 2.12
CA GLY A 127 12.74 16.35 0.88
C GLY A 127 12.86 17.80 0.44
N LEU A 128 11.79 18.59 0.55
CA LEU A 128 11.80 20.02 0.20
C LEU A 128 12.56 20.90 1.22
N VAL A 129 12.39 20.61 2.51
CA VAL A 129 13.04 21.40 3.58
C VAL A 129 14.56 21.13 3.66
N ASN A 130 14.98 19.91 3.34
CA ASN A 130 16.40 19.51 3.41
C ASN A 130 17.26 20.01 2.21
N VAL A 131 16.68 20.72 1.26
CA VAL A 131 17.48 21.38 0.20
C VAL A 131 18.33 22.48 0.85
N PRO A 132 19.69 22.45 0.68
CA PRO A 132 20.58 23.43 1.28
C PRO A 132 20.21 24.87 0.88
N GLU A 133 20.24 25.78 1.86
CA GLU A 133 19.86 27.18 1.63
C GLU A 133 20.83 27.87 0.66
N GLU A 134 22.13 27.49 0.69
CA GLU A 134 23.15 28.00 -0.22
C GLU A 134 22.82 27.72 -1.68
N VAL A 135 22.17 26.58 -1.97
CA VAL A 135 21.75 26.22 -3.33
C VAL A 135 20.57 27.09 -3.77
N LYS A 136 19.65 27.40 -2.86
CA LYS A 136 18.51 28.30 -3.13
C LYS A 136 19.00 29.73 -3.34
N ASP A 137 19.91 30.22 -2.48
CA ASP A 137 20.49 31.56 -2.60
C ASP A 137 21.27 31.73 -3.92
N ALA A 138 22.04 30.70 -4.32
CA ALA A 138 22.72 30.72 -5.60
C ALA A 138 21.74 30.79 -6.78
N ALA A 139 20.61 30.06 -6.69
CA ALA A 139 19.57 30.10 -7.72
C ALA A 139 18.89 31.48 -7.78
N HIS A 140 18.60 32.12 -6.65
CA HIS A 140 18.08 33.48 -6.59
C HIS A 140 19.11 34.48 -7.13
N GLY A 141 20.40 34.33 -6.79
CA GLY A 141 21.48 35.14 -7.33
C GLY A 141 21.61 35.08 -8.86
N MET A 142 21.19 33.95 -9.47
CA MET A 142 21.09 33.79 -10.94
C MET A 142 19.79 34.40 -11.52
N GLY A 143 18.94 35.02 -10.71
CA GLY A 143 17.72 35.67 -11.15
C GLY A 143 16.51 34.75 -11.26
N LEU A 144 16.53 33.56 -10.66
CA LEU A 144 15.36 32.69 -10.63
C LEU A 144 14.33 33.23 -9.63
N THR A 145 13.05 33.19 -10.03
CA THR A 145 11.93 33.49 -9.13
C THR A 145 11.68 32.32 -8.18
N ASP A 146 11.01 32.55 -7.03
CA ASP A 146 10.68 31.49 -6.04
C ASP A 146 10.02 30.27 -6.69
N ARG A 147 9.10 30.49 -7.64
CA ARG A 147 8.45 29.40 -8.38
C ARG A 147 9.45 28.62 -9.26
N GLN A 148 10.41 29.29 -9.83
CA GLN A 148 11.45 28.63 -10.64
C GLN A 148 12.44 27.88 -9.75
N VAL A 149 12.79 28.43 -8.58
CA VAL A 149 13.64 27.76 -7.58
C VAL A 149 12.94 26.49 -7.12
N LEU A 150 11.65 26.56 -6.74
CA LEU A 150 10.89 25.37 -6.32
C LEU A 150 10.93 24.26 -7.38
N TRP A 151 10.57 24.56 -8.63
CA TRP A 151 10.40 23.53 -9.66
C TRP A 151 11.69 23.08 -10.35
N ARG A 152 12.71 23.96 -10.44
CA ARG A 152 13.96 23.67 -11.16
C ARG A 152 15.10 23.26 -10.23
N VAL A 153 15.01 23.57 -8.94
CA VAL A 153 16.08 23.32 -7.96
C VAL A 153 15.59 22.42 -6.84
N GLU A 154 14.62 22.89 -6.05
CA GLU A 154 14.18 22.16 -4.85
C GLU A 154 13.51 20.83 -5.19
N MET A 155 12.56 20.83 -6.12
CA MET A 155 11.80 19.62 -6.49
C MET A 155 12.71 18.51 -7.04
N PRO A 156 13.62 18.74 -8.01
CA PRO A 156 14.56 17.72 -8.44
C PRO A 156 15.45 17.18 -7.31
N LEU A 157 15.90 18.03 -6.41
CA LEU A 157 16.72 17.62 -5.26
C LEU A 157 15.91 16.86 -4.20
N ALA A 158 14.60 17.13 -4.07
CA ALA A 158 13.69 16.43 -3.18
C ALA A 158 13.24 15.05 -3.72
N VAL A 159 13.32 14.79 -5.03
CA VAL A 159 12.87 13.53 -5.66
C VAL A 159 13.34 12.27 -4.93
N PRO A 160 14.62 12.14 -4.50
CA PRO A 160 15.06 10.94 -3.78
C PRO A 160 14.27 10.64 -2.52
N GLU A 161 13.97 11.66 -1.72
CA GLU A 161 13.19 11.55 -0.48
C GLU A 161 11.70 11.28 -0.77
N ILE A 162 11.15 11.96 -1.79
CA ILE A 162 9.77 11.74 -2.24
C ILE A 162 9.58 10.28 -2.67
N LEU A 163 10.50 9.75 -3.47
CA LEU A 163 10.43 8.36 -3.92
C LEU A 163 10.74 7.35 -2.80
N ALA A 164 11.57 7.70 -1.83
CA ALA A 164 11.75 6.89 -0.62
C ALA A 164 10.44 6.79 0.18
N GLY A 165 9.75 7.91 0.37
CA GLY A 165 8.43 7.95 0.98
C GLY A 165 7.39 7.13 0.20
N LEU A 166 7.40 7.22 -1.12
CA LEU A 166 6.51 6.43 -1.99
C LEU A 166 6.74 4.93 -1.84
N ARG A 167 8.01 4.47 -1.74
CA ARG A 167 8.35 3.06 -1.51
C ARG A 167 7.76 2.55 -0.19
N ILE A 168 7.99 3.29 0.91
CA ILE A 168 7.49 2.93 2.23
C ILE A 168 5.96 2.91 2.22
N ALA A 169 5.32 3.95 1.67
CA ALA A 169 3.87 4.02 1.59
C ALA A 169 3.28 2.86 0.79
N THR A 170 3.87 2.52 -0.37
CA THR A 170 3.38 1.46 -1.23
C THR A 170 3.49 0.08 -0.57
N THR A 171 4.65 -0.26 -0.02
CA THR A 171 4.84 -1.56 0.68
C THR A 171 3.95 -1.68 1.91
N SER A 172 3.78 -0.60 2.68
CA SER A 172 2.84 -0.56 3.80
C SER A 172 1.39 -0.71 3.34
N THR A 173 1.02 -0.10 2.21
CA THR A 173 -0.34 -0.19 1.66
C THR A 173 -0.65 -1.60 1.16
N VAL A 174 0.30 -2.30 0.52
CA VAL A 174 0.12 -3.73 0.15
C VAL A 174 -0.19 -4.54 1.41
N ASN A 175 0.53 -4.33 2.49
CA ASN A 175 0.28 -5.04 3.75
C ASN A 175 -1.09 -4.69 4.35
N LEU A 176 -1.44 -3.40 4.43
CA LEU A 176 -2.72 -2.96 4.97
C LEU A 176 -3.92 -3.38 4.10
N ALA A 177 -3.75 -3.48 2.78
CA ALA A 177 -4.77 -3.96 1.86
C ALA A 177 -5.15 -5.43 2.10
N THR A 178 -4.32 -6.22 2.77
CA THR A 178 -4.73 -7.58 3.22
C THR A 178 -5.85 -7.54 4.25
N LEU A 179 -6.07 -6.41 4.92
CA LEU A 179 -7.15 -6.20 5.89
C LEU A 179 -8.37 -5.49 5.28
N ALA A 180 -8.29 -5.09 4.00
CA ALA A 180 -9.37 -4.36 3.32
C ALA A 180 -10.67 -5.18 3.17
N PHE A 181 -10.61 -6.50 3.31
CA PHE A 181 -11.79 -7.36 3.31
C PHE A 181 -12.76 -7.02 4.45
N PHE A 182 -12.28 -6.47 5.59
CA PHE A 182 -13.15 -5.97 6.65
C PHE A 182 -14.06 -4.81 6.20
N ALA A 183 -13.65 -4.09 5.17
CA ALA A 183 -14.46 -3.06 4.52
C ALA A 183 -15.23 -3.57 3.30
N GLY A 184 -15.20 -4.87 3.02
CA GLY A 184 -15.88 -5.48 1.88
C GLY A 184 -15.17 -5.34 0.54
N ALA A 185 -13.86 -5.05 0.53
CA ALA A 185 -13.13 -4.72 -0.69
C ALA A 185 -12.47 -5.92 -1.41
N GLY A 186 -12.53 -7.11 -0.84
CA GLY A 186 -11.91 -8.30 -1.44
C GLY A 186 -10.37 -8.32 -1.33
N GLY A 187 -9.71 -8.78 -2.39
CA GLY A 187 -8.25 -8.89 -2.48
C GLY A 187 -7.67 -10.16 -1.85
N LEU A 188 -6.34 -10.25 -1.82
CA LEU A 188 -5.62 -11.44 -1.30
C LEU A 188 -5.94 -11.73 0.17
N GLY A 189 -6.23 -10.69 0.97
CA GLY A 189 -6.63 -10.86 2.36
C GLY A 189 -7.97 -11.57 2.51
N ALA A 190 -8.96 -11.27 1.67
CA ALA A 190 -10.22 -11.98 1.63
C ALA A 190 -10.02 -13.45 1.26
N GLN A 191 -9.14 -13.74 0.31
CA GLN A 191 -8.77 -15.10 -0.08
C GLN A 191 -8.13 -15.87 1.08
N ILE A 192 -7.25 -15.23 1.86
CA ILE A 192 -6.67 -15.83 3.07
C ILE A 192 -7.77 -16.15 4.09
N PHE A 193 -8.66 -15.19 4.32
CA PHE A 193 -9.68 -15.30 5.35
C PHE A 193 -10.77 -16.34 5.06
N GLN A 194 -11.08 -16.56 3.76
CA GLN A 194 -12.08 -17.58 3.34
C GLN A 194 -11.70 -19.00 3.80
N ASP A 195 -10.40 -19.29 3.86
CA ASP A 195 -9.92 -20.62 4.26
C ASP A 195 -8.62 -20.49 5.06
N ILE A 196 -8.73 -19.80 6.21
CA ILE A 196 -7.59 -19.41 7.06
C ILE A 196 -6.90 -20.63 7.70
N THR A 197 -7.58 -21.76 7.84
CA THR A 197 -7.01 -22.99 8.40
C THR A 197 -6.21 -23.78 7.37
N PHE A 198 -6.48 -23.59 6.07
CA PHE A 198 -5.82 -24.34 5.01
C PHE A 198 -4.47 -23.71 4.65
N ARG A 199 -3.39 -24.37 5.04
CA ARG A 199 -2.02 -23.84 4.89
C ARG A 199 -1.64 -23.50 3.46
N SER A 200 -2.02 -24.31 2.48
CA SER A 200 -1.73 -24.02 1.06
C SER A 200 -2.32 -22.70 0.62
N ASN A 201 -3.58 -22.40 0.99
CA ASN A 201 -4.24 -21.16 0.65
C ASN A 201 -3.54 -19.94 1.28
N VAL A 202 -3.24 -20.02 2.58
CA VAL A 202 -2.57 -18.94 3.33
C VAL A 202 -1.18 -18.67 2.77
N VAL A 203 -0.39 -19.71 2.49
CA VAL A 203 0.97 -19.58 1.95
C VAL A 203 0.97 -18.99 0.55
N VAL A 204 0.05 -19.42 -0.34
CA VAL A 204 -0.01 -18.89 -1.71
C VAL A 204 -0.47 -17.44 -1.71
N ALA A 205 -1.60 -17.13 -1.06
CA ALA A 205 -2.11 -15.76 -1.07
C ALA A 205 -1.18 -14.79 -0.33
N GLY A 206 -0.60 -15.20 0.81
CA GLY A 206 0.40 -14.43 1.55
C GLY A 206 1.69 -14.25 0.74
N GLY A 207 2.18 -15.30 0.09
CA GLY A 207 3.33 -15.26 -0.80
C GLY A 207 3.13 -14.30 -1.97
N LEU A 208 1.95 -14.32 -2.62
CA LEU A 208 1.60 -13.38 -3.68
C LEU A 208 1.58 -11.93 -3.20
N ALA A 209 1.08 -11.66 -1.98
CA ALA A 209 1.11 -10.32 -1.40
C ALA A 209 2.55 -9.84 -1.15
N ILE A 210 3.42 -10.70 -0.64
CA ILE A 210 4.86 -10.40 -0.45
C ILE A 210 5.53 -10.12 -1.80
N LEU A 211 5.31 -10.99 -2.78
CA LEU A 211 5.86 -10.81 -4.14
C LEU A 211 5.39 -9.50 -4.78
N LEU A 212 4.12 -9.14 -4.60
CA LEU A 212 3.57 -7.88 -5.07
C LEU A 212 4.26 -6.68 -4.42
N ALA A 213 4.45 -6.70 -3.09
CA ALA A 213 5.17 -5.65 -2.37
C ALA A 213 6.61 -5.48 -2.87
N VAL A 214 7.33 -6.59 -3.08
CA VAL A 214 8.69 -6.58 -3.63
C VAL A 214 8.70 -6.02 -5.05
N GLN A 215 7.74 -6.41 -5.90
CA GLN A 215 7.67 -5.88 -7.27
C GLN A 215 7.43 -4.38 -7.31
N TYR A 216 6.54 -3.85 -6.48
CA TYR A 216 6.33 -2.41 -6.35
C TYR A 216 7.59 -1.70 -5.87
N ASP A 217 8.24 -2.21 -4.81
CA ASP A 217 9.48 -1.63 -4.29
C ASP A 217 10.58 -1.57 -5.35
N LEU A 218 10.81 -2.67 -6.07
CA LEU A 218 11.78 -2.74 -7.15
C LEU A 218 11.43 -1.83 -8.33
N ALA A 219 10.14 -1.69 -8.68
CA ALA A 219 9.69 -0.82 -9.75
C ALA A 219 9.98 0.65 -9.39
N ILE A 220 9.60 1.10 -8.19
CA ILE A 220 9.84 2.47 -7.72
C ILE A 220 11.35 2.72 -7.59
N LEU A 221 12.12 1.74 -7.10
CA LEU A 221 13.58 1.85 -7.01
C LEU A 221 14.24 2.03 -8.40
N ARG A 222 13.74 1.32 -9.44
CA ARG A 222 14.21 1.52 -10.81
C ARG A 222 13.91 2.93 -11.32
N VAL A 223 12.71 3.45 -11.04
CA VAL A 223 12.33 4.83 -11.35
C VAL A 223 13.24 5.81 -10.62
N GLN A 224 13.45 5.62 -9.32
CA GLN A 224 14.34 6.46 -8.50
C GLN A 224 15.74 6.51 -9.07
N ARG A 225 16.32 5.35 -9.41
CA ARG A 225 17.68 5.28 -10.00
C ARG A 225 17.79 5.98 -11.35
N ARG A 226 16.71 6.05 -12.14
CA ARG A 226 16.69 6.79 -13.42
C ARG A 226 16.55 8.29 -13.21
N MET A 227 15.77 8.70 -12.22
CA MET A 227 15.50 10.11 -11.94
C MET A 227 16.61 10.80 -11.14
N THR A 228 17.53 10.05 -10.50
CA THR A 228 18.59 10.59 -9.63
C THR A 228 19.99 10.15 -10.06
N PRO A 229 20.43 10.42 -11.32
CA PRO A 229 21.73 9.97 -11.83
C PRO A 229 22.92 10.59 -11.08
N TRP A 230 22.77 11.82 -10.57
CA TRP A 230 23.81 12.55 -9.83
C TRP A 230 24.21 11.88 -8.51
N ARG A 231 23.31 11.16 -7.84
CA ARG A 231 23.66 10.41 -6.61
C ARG A 231 24.67 9.29 -6.85
N ARG A 232 24.74 8.75 -8.07
CA ARG A 232 25.72 7.73 -8.42
C ARG A 232 27.11 8.33 -8.63
N ALA A 233 27.19 9.53 -9.20
CA ALA A 233 28.45 10.22 -9.41
C ALA A 233 29.11 10.69 -8.09
N ALA A 234 28.31 10.90 -7.03
CA ALA A 234 28.85 11.29 -5.72
C ALA A 234 29.29 10.10 -4.84
N ALA A 235 29.01 8.85 -5.25
CA ALA A 235 29.36 7.63 -4.53
C ALA A 235 30.61 6.92 -5.09
N THR A 236 31.21 7.43 -6.17
CA THR A 236 32.49 7.03 -6.77
C THR A 236 33.59 8.03 -6.41
#